data_940dd17b4388966f6f2d1fa84ea5d270
#
_entry.id   940dd17b4388966f6f2d1fa84ea5d270
#
_cell.length_a   1.000
_cell.length_b   1.000
_cell.length_c   1.000
_cell.angle_alpha   90.00
_cell.angle_beta   90.00
_cell.angle_gamma   90.00
#
_symmetry.space_group_name_H-M   'P 1'
#
loop_
_entity.id
_entity.type
_entity.pdbx_description
1 polymer ?
#
loop_
_entity_poly.entity_id
_entity_poly.type
_entity_poly.pdbx_seq_one_letter_code
_entity_poly.pdbx_strand_id
1 'polypeptide(L)'
;MSTHLADGRPHPADGAGVRGAPGPWPAEAAVRRLLLFAKEPVPGQVKTRLIAPDGLTAGQAASLHAALVADLSWRLDAGRWELILMWLLSRGGDSPDLAPVGVPWRRQRGRDLGERLFRGLEWAASGAGYVAAVGSDQPDLGTARVEAAFDLLARGNDAVLGPARDGGYYLIALCRKAVNRRLFDGLAWSTPSVLRETQLRCRELGLEVALLPEEEDLDTVEDLARFRDALERRPDLRSMCPRTAEVVASWSKHPSGKEGRR
;
A
#
# COMPACT_ATOMS: atom_id res chain seq x y z
N MET A 1 -3.04 54.75 -0.41
CA MET A 1 -4.15 53.82 -0.49
C MET A 1 -3.87 52.83 -1.64
N SER A 2 -3.29 51.70 -1.35
CA SER A 2 -3.01 50.66 -2.33
C SER A 2 -3.60 49.36 -1.80
N THR A 3 -4.69 48.94 -2.42
CA THR A 3 -5.40 47.68 -2.15
C THR A 3 -4.64 46.54 -2.79
N HIS A 4 -4.06 45.65 -1.98
CA HIS A 4 -3.52 44.38 -2.40
C HIS A 4 -4.69 43.37 -2.56
N LEU A 5 -5.06 43.07 -3.81
CA LEU A 5 -5.90 41.94 -4.15
C LEU A 5 -5.09 40.64 -3.99
N ALA A 6 -5.50 39.78 -3.08
CA ALA A 6 -4.97 38.44 -2.92
C ALA A 6 -5.39 37.60 -4.12
N ASP A 7 -4.43 37.19 -4.93
CA ASP A 7 -4.59 36.27 -6.08
C ASP A 7 -4.79 34.84 -5.55
N GLY A 8 -6.04 34.41 -5.50
CA GLY A 8 -6.47 33.07 -5.07
C GLY A 8 -6.30 32.03 -6.19
N ARG A 9 -5.08 31.77 -6.66
CA ARG A 9 -4.82 30.67 -7.58
C ARG A 9 -4.68 29.36 -6.78
N PRO A 10 -5.37 28.27 -7.14
CA PRO A 10 -5.13 26.97 -6.55
C PRO A 10 -3.73 26.47 -6.93
N HIS A 11 -3.01 25.99 -5.93
CA HIS A 11 -1.65 25.43 -6.07
C HIS A 11 -1.68 24.18 -6.98
N PRO A 12 -0.78 24.02 -7.98
CA PRO A 12 -0.79 22.92 -8.95
C PRO A 12 -0.21 21.61 -8.37
N ALA A 13 -0.52 21.24 -7.15
CA ALA A 13 0.03 20.06 -6.48
C ALA A 13 -0.88 18.81 -6.53
N ASP A 14 -2.04 18.90 -7.21
CA ASP A 14 -2.90 17.74 -7.48
C ASP A 14 -2.69 17.32 -8.95
N GLY A 15 -1.64 16.55 -9.21
CA GLY A 15 -1.34 15.99 -10.51
C GLY A 15 -2.39 14.96 -10.93
N ALA A 16 -3.52 15.42 -11.43
CA ALA A 16 -4.54 14.58 -12.04
C ALA A 16 -4.18 14.35 -13.52
N GLY A 17 -3.44 13.28 -13.78
CA GLY A 17 -3.40 12.66 -15.11
C GLY A 17 -4.77 12.05 -15.39
N VAL A 18 -5.60 12.73 -16.19
CA VAL A 18 -6.94 12.27 -16.57
C VAL A 18 -6.81 11.06 -17.49
N ARG A 19 -7.00 9.85 -16.96
CA ARG A 19 -7.46 8.73 -17.78
C ARG A 19 -8.97 8.89 -17.99
N GLY A 20 -9.46 8.49 -19.18
CA GLY A 20 -10.89 8.46 -19.47
C GLY A 20 -11.63 7.72 -18.35
N ALA A 21 -12.76 8.28 -17.93
CA ALA A 21 -13.58 7.71 -16.88
C ALA A 21 -13.84 6.22 -17.17
N PRO A 22 -13.70 5.32 -16.17
CA PRO A 22 -14.17 3.96 -16.32
C PRO A 22 -15.63 4.00 -16.73
N GLY A 23 -16.03 3.10 -17.66
CA GLY A 23 -17.40 3.03 -18.17
C GLY A 23 -18.42 2.95 -17.03
N PRO A 24 -19.70 3.30 -17.28
CA PRO A 24 -20.68 3.45 -16.22
C PRO A 24 -20.84 2.12 -15.45
N TRP A 25 -20.45 2.17 -14.18
CA TRP A 25 -20.77 1.12 -13.22
C TRP A 25 -22.28 0.98 -13.10
N PRO A 26 -22.84 -0.23 -12.95
CA PRO A 26 -24.25 -0.40 -12.71
C PRO A 26 -24.66 0.48 -11.51
N ALA A 27 -25.75 1.22 -11.64
CA ALA A 27 -26.21 2.21 -10.66
C ALA A 27 -26.45 1.65 -9.23
N GLU A 28 -26.46 0.32 -9.08
CA GLU A 28 -26.65 -0.40 -7.81
C GLU A 28 -25.32 -0.82 -7.16
N ALA A 29 -24.18 -0.75 -7.85
CA ALA A 29 -22.88 -1.08 -7.26
C ALA A 29 -22.26 0.17 -6.62
N ALA A 30 -22.13 0.19 -5.30
CA ALA A 30 -21.43 1.26 -4.61
C ALA A 30 -20.01 1.42 -5.17
N VAL A 31 -19.62 2.66 -5.46
CA VAL A 31 -18.23 2.97 -5.90
C VAL A 31 -17.24 2.38 -4.91
N ARG A 32 -16.22 1.68 -5.42
CA ARG A 32 -15.14 1.05 -4.65
C ARG A 32 -13.87 1.87 -4.84
N ARG A 33 -13.16 2.19 -3.76
CA ARG A 33 -11.84 2.84 -3.79
C ARG A 33 -10.81 2.02 -3.07
N LEU A 34 -9.67 1.82 -3.71
CA LEU A 34 -8.50 1.15 -3.15
C LEU A 34 -7.37 2.16 -2.98
N LEU A 35 -6.83 2.25 -1.77
CA LEU A 35 -5.68 3.07 -1.43
C LEU A 35 -4.45 2.17 -1.30
N LEU A 36 -3.44 2.36 -2.14
CA LEU A 36 -2.13 1.71 -2.00
C LEU A 36 -1.20 2.64 -1.20
N PHE A 37 -0.92 2.26 0.04
CA PHE A 37 -0.03 3.01 0.93
C PHE A 37 1.42 2.64 0.68
N ALA A 38 2.23 3.61 0.30
CA ALA A 38 3.66 3.45 0.07
C ALA A 38 4.46 4.62 0.67
N LYS A 39 5.71 4.35 1.03
CA LYS A 39 6.70 5.37 1.36
C LYS A 39 7.46 5.76 0.11
N GLU A 40 7.96 6.98 0.07
CA GLU A 40 8.94 7.39 -0.93
C GLU A 40 10.18 6.48 -0.84
N PRO A 41 10.69 5.91 -1.96
CA PRO A 41 11.78 4.94 -1.95
C PRO A 41 13.15 5.62 -1.73
N VAL A 42 13.33 6.24 -0.56
CA VAL A 42 14.56 6.90 -0.17
C VAL A 42 15.51 5.88 0.47
N PRO A 43 16.77 5.76 0.01
CA PRO A 43 17.76 4.87 0.61
C PRO A 43 17.90 5.07 2.13
N GLY A 44 17.85 3.97 2.89
CA GLY A 44 17.90 3.99 4.36
C GLY A 44 16.59 4.35 5.07
N GLN A 45 15.51 4.67 4.35
CA GLN A 45 14.20 4.99 4.94
C GLN A 45 13.12 3.94 4.64
N VAL A 46 13.36 3.05 3.70
CA VAL A 46 12.45 1.96 3.32
C VAL A 46 13.15 0.62 3.44
N LYS A 47 12.39 -0.44 3.77
CA LYS A 47 12.91 -1.82 3.87
C LYS A 47 14.18 -1.92 4.73
N THR A 48 14.24 -1.16 5.82
CA THR A 48 15.43 -1.03 6.67
C THR A 48 15.85 -2.33 7.33
N ARG A 49 14.92 -3.29 7.54
CA ARG A 49 15.20 -4.63 8.07
C ARG A 49 15.92 -5.54 7.07
N LEU A 50 15.91 -5.17 5.77
CA LEU A 50 16.68 -5.85 4.73
C LEU A 50 18.12 -5.34 4.64
N ILE A 51 18.43 -4.20 5.29
CA ILE A 51 19.76 -3.58 5.23
C ILE A 51 20.65 -4.22 6.31
N ALA A 52 21.52 -5.14 5.89
CA ALA A 52 22.41 -5.88 6.76
C ALA A 52 23.70 -6.24 6.00
N PRO A 53 24.79 -6.65 6.69
CA PRO A 53 26.02 -7.07 6.03
C PRO A 53 25.84 -8.23 5.05
N ASP A 54 24.94 -9.15 5.34
CA ASP A 54 24.52 -10.29 4.53
C ASP A 54 23.20 -10.05 3.76
N GLY A 55 22.63 -8.86 3.89
CA GLY A 55 21.38 -8.43 3.29
C GLY A 55 21.59 -7.50 2.10
N LEU A 56 20.76 -6.48 2.03
CA LEU A 56 20.79 -5.47 0.97
C LEU A 56 21.55 -4.22 1.41
N THR A 57 22.12 -3.50 0.46
CA THR A 57 22.51 -2.09 0.68
C THR A 57 21.25 -1.20 0.77
N ALA A 58 21.40 -0.01 1.33
CA ALA A 58 20.31 0.96 1.40
C ALA A 58 19.73 1.32 0.01
N GLY A 59 20.59 1.40 -1.01
CA GLY A 59 20.20 1.64 -2.40
C GLY A 59 19.40 0.48 -2.99
N GLN A 60 19.84 -0.75 -2.75
CA GLN A 60 19.12 -1.96 -3.19
C GLN A 60 17.76 -2.09 -2.50
N ALA A 61 17.67 -1.81 -1.21
CA ALA A 61 16.42 -1.82 -0.46
C ALA A 61 15.41 -0.79 -1.02
N ALA A 62 15.89 0.41 -1.38
CA ALA A 62 15.06 1.42 -2.03
C ALA A 62 14.61 1.00 -3.43
N SER A 63 15.51 0.40 -4.23
CA SER A 63 15.18 -0.13 -5.57
C SER A 63 14.15 -1.26 -5.51
N LEU A 64 14.28 -2.17 -4.53
CA LEU A 64 13.28 -3.22 -4.29
C LEU A 64 11.91 -2.63 -3.95
N HIS A 65 11.88 -1.67 -3.03
CA HIS A 65 10.62 -1.02 -2.65
C HIS A 65 9.97 -0.30 -3.83
N ALA A 66 10.74 0.43 -4.64
CA ALA A 66 10.24 1.08 -5.85
C ALA A 66 9.64 0.08 -6.85
N ALA A 67 10.31 -1.06 -7.06
CA ALA A 67 9.83 -2.12 -7.94
C ALA A 67 8.53 -2.75 -7.42
N LEU A 68 8.44 -3.04 -6.11
CA LEU A 68 7.22 -3.55 -5.47
C LEU A 68 6.04 -2.59 -5.65
N VAL A 69 6.22 -1.30 -5.38
CA VAL A 69 5.17 -0.30 -5.57
C VAL A 69 4.73 -0.22 -7.03
N ALA A 70 5.67 -0.26 -7.97
CA ALA A 70 5.36 -0.19 -9.40
C ALA A 70 4.59 -1.42 -9.90
N ASP A 71 4.99 -2.64 -9.49
CA ASP A 71 4.31 -3.88 -9.86
C ASP A 71 2.92 -3.97 -9.23
N LEU A 72 2.78 -3.62 -7.95
CA LEU A 72 1.49 -3.57 -7.26
C LEU A 72 0.55 -2.53 -7.89
N SER A 73 1.04 -1.33 -8.17
CA SER A 73 0.23 -0.28 -8.79
C SER A 73 -0.29 -0.72 -10.15
N TRP A 74 0.57 -1.31 -11.00
CA TRP A 74 0.17 -1.82 -12.30
C TRP A 74 -0.89 -2.92 -12.20
N ARG A 75 -0.68 -3.88 -11.30
CA ARG A 75 -1.58 -5.03 -11.10
C ARG A 75 -2.92 -4.61 -10.52
N LEU A 76 -2.92 -3.77 -9.49
CA LEU A 76 -4.12 -3.34 -8.80
C LEU A 76 -4.94 -2.30 -9.59
N ASP A 77 -4.34 -1.61 -10.57
CA ASP A 77 -5.06 -0.70 -11.49
C ASP A 77 -5.99 -1.46 -12.46
N ALA A 78 -5.81 -2.77 -12.61
CA ALA A 78 -6.66 -3.63 -13.43
C ALA A 78 -7.97 -4.08 -12.74
N GLY A 79 -8.15 -3.75 -11.46
CA GLY A 79 -9.34 -4.16 -10.68
C GLY A 79 -10.58 -3.30 -10.92
N ARG A 80 -11.68 -3.72 -10.27
CA ARG A 80 -12.98 -3.03 -10.37
C ARG A 80 -13.16 -1.97 -9.27
N TRP A 81 -12.21 -1.06 -9.16
CA TRP A 81 -12.18 0.05 -8.20
C TRP A 81 -11.39 1.22 -8.75
N GLU A 82 -11.51 2.37 -8.10
CA GLU A 82 -10.61 3.49 -8.33
C GLU A 82 -9.35 3.28 -7.47
N LEU A 83 -8.19 3.03 -8.12
CA LEU A 83 -6.91 2.93 -7.42
C LEU A 83 -6.32 4.32 -7.18
N ILE A 84 -5.91 4.59 -5.93
CA ILE A 84 -5.18 5.80 -5.56
C ILE A 84 -3.91 5.43 -4.80
N LEU A 85 -2.76 5.88 -5.28
CA LEU A 85 -1.49 5.68 -4.60
C LEU A 85 -1.31 6.74 -3.51
N MET A 86 -1.14 6.29 -2.27
CA MET A 86 -0.96 7.16 -1.10
C MET A 86 0.52 7.24 -0.74
N TRP A 87 1.19 8.34 -1.08
CA TRP A 87 2.61 8.53 -0.81
C TRP A 87 2.90 9.16 0.54
N LEU A 88 3.72 8.50 1.35
CA LEU A 88 4.42 9.15 2.47
C LEU A 88 5.73 9.73 1.93
N LEU A 89 5.72 11.01 1.63
CA LEU A 89 6.87 11.74 1.09
C LEU A 89 7.83 12.14 2.20
N SER A 90 9.13 12.13 1.91
CA SER A 90 10.17 12.71 2.74
C SER A 90 9.99 14.22 2.89
N ARG A 91 10.62 14.82 3.89
CA ARG A 91 10.52 16.27 4.12
C ARG A 91 11.08 17.04 2.90
N GLY A 92 10.24 17.89 2.29
CA GLY A 92 10.61 18.73 1.16
C GLY A 92 10.34 18.14 -0.22
N GLY A 93 9.87 16.88 -0.31
CA GLY A 93 9.45 16.29 -1.60
C GLY A 93 8.08 16.84 -2.04
N ASP A 94 8.05 17.47 -3.23
CA ASP A 94 6.80 17.98 -3.81
C ASP A 94 6.13 16.99 -4.75
N SER A 95 6.87 16.05 -5.32
CA SER A 95 6.37 14.99 -6.19
C SER A 95 7.32 13.80 -6.14
N PRO A 96 6.83 12.57 -6.02
CA PRO A 96 7.68 11.42 -6.21
C PRO A 96 7.98 11.27 -7.72
N ASP A 97 9.25 11.33 -8.11
CA ASP A 97 9.71 11.04 -9.47
C ASP A 97 9.34 9.63 -9.94
N LEU A 98 8.78 8.84 -9.05
CA LEU A 98 8.50 7.40 -9.16
C LEU A 98 7.01 7.05 -9.15
N ALA A 99 6.11 8.03 -9.28
CA ALA A 99 4.69 7.70 -9.45
C ALA A 99 4.52 6.86 -10.75
N PRO A 100 3.93 5.64 -10.66
CA PRO A 100 3.65 4.87 -11.86
C PRO A 100 2.80 5.72 -12.81
N VAL A 101 3.22 5.78 -14.08
CA VAL A 101 2.56 6.64 -15.08
C VAL A 101 1.08 6.27 -15.16
N GLY A 102 0.24 7.25 -14.89
CA GLY A 102 -1.21 7.16 -15.04
C GLY A 102 -2.00 6.66 -13.84
N VAL A 103 -1.36 6.31 -12.70
CA VAL A 103 -2.07 6.03 -11.45
C VAL A 103 -2.22 7.34 -10.66
N PRO A 104 -3.45 7.77 -10.31
CA PRO A 104 -3.65 8.95 -9.48
C PRO A 104 -3.01 8.75 -8.10
N TRP A 105 -2.42 9.81 -7.57
CA TRP A 105 -1.78 9.75 -6.28
C TRP A 105 -2.14 10.92 -5.35
N ARG A 106 -1.95 10.69 -4.04
CA ARG A 106 -2.11 11.71 -2.99
C ARG A 106 -1.02 11.55 -1.91
N ARG A 107 -0.72 12.66 -1.23
CA ARG A 107 0.16 12.63 -0.07
C ARG A 107 -0.59 12.06 1.15
N GLN A 108 0.03 11.14 1.88
CA GLN A 108 -0.43 10.73 3.21
C GLN A 108 -0.32 11.90 4.18
N ARG A 109 -1.33 12.09 5.02
CA ARG A 109 -1.37 13.15 6.05
C ARG A 109 -1.67 12.55 7.41
N GLY A 110 -0.82 12.79 8.40
CA GLY A 110 -0.98 12.30 9.77
C GLY A 110 0.36 12.06 10.44
N ARG A 111 0.36 12.08 11.78
CA ARG A 111 1.56 11.95 12.63
C ARG A 111 2.07 10.51 12.67
N ASP A 112 1.16 9.56 12.64
CA ASP A 112 1.43 8.12 12.69
C ASP A 112 0.66 7.38 11.60
N LEU A 113 0.84 6.06 11.49
CA LEU A 113 0.18 5.24 10.50
C LEU A 113 -1.34 5.25 10.68
N GLY A 114 -1.82 5.21 11.92
CA GLY A 114 -3.26 5.21 12.21
C GLY A 114 -3.96 6.47 11.74
N GLU A 115 -3.40 7.63 12.06
CA GLU A 115 -3.97 8.90 11.57
C GLU A 115 -3.90 8.99 10.04
N ARG A 116 -2.83 8.49 9.40
CA ARG A 116 -2.72 8.46 7.94
C ARG A 116 -3.74 7.53 7.30
N LEU A 117 -3.95 6.33 7.84
CA LEU A 117 -4.97 5.39 7.37
C LEU A 117 -6.36 5.99 7.52
N PHE A 118 -6.69 6.50 8.71
CA PHE A 118 -8.00 7.12 8.95
C PHE A 118 -8.29 8.25 7.96
N ARG A 119 -7.38 9.22 7.82
CA ARG A 119 -7.57 10.36 6.91
C ARG A 119 -7.68 9.95 5.44
N GLY A 120 -6.90 8.95 5.02
CA GLY A 120 -6.98 8.40 3.68
C GLY A 120 -8.33 7.74 3.42
N LEU A 121 -8.77 6.85 4.30
CA LEU A 121 -10.04 6.13 4.20
C LEU A 121 -11.25 7.06 4.33
N GLU A 122 -11.21 8.05 5.23
CA GLU A 122 -12.25 9.08 5.38
C GLU A 122 -12.41 9.88 4.08
N TRP A 123 -11.28 10.33 3.51
CA TRP A 123 -11.32 11.02 2.22
C TRP A 123 -11.87 10.10 1.11
N ALA A 124 -11.42 8.84 1.03
CA ALA A 124 -11.91 7.90 0.03
C ALA A 124 -13.42 7.64 0.16
N ALA A 125 -13.92 7.53 1.40
CA ALA A 125 -15.33 7.30 1.70
C ALA A 125 -16.24 8.48 1.35
N SER A 126 -15.70 9.69 1.19
CA SER A 126 -16.50 10.86 0.78
C SER A 126 -17.16 10.68 -0.59
N GLY A 127 -16.58 9.84 -1.47
CA GLY A 127 -17.08 9.58 -2.83
C GLY A 127 -17.26 8.10 -3.16
N ALA A 128 -17.15 7.18 -2.17
CA ALA A 128 -17.28 5.75 -2.38
C ALA A 128 -18.15 5.10 -1.30
N GLY A 129 -18.82 4.00 -1.63
CA GLY A 129 -19.58 3.19 -0.68
C GLY A 129 -18.70 2.19 0.07
N TYR A 130 -17.63 1.73 -0.59
CA TYR A 130 -16.65 0.81 -0.05
C TYR A 130 -15.24 1.36 -0.28
N VAL A 131 -14.41 1.30 0.74
CA VAL A 131 -13.03 1.76 0.70
C VAL A 131 -12.10 0.71 1.27
N ALA A 132 -10.92 0.60 0.69
CA ALA A 132 -9.89 -0.30 1.19
C ALA A 132 -8.53 0.38 1.20
N ALA A 133 -7.65 -0.05 2.10
CA ALA A 133 -6.24 0.30 2.11
C ALA A 133 -5.39 -0.96 2.15
N VAL A 134 -4.32 -0.98 1.34
CA VAL A 134 -3.32 -2.05 1.30
C VAL A 134 -1.93 -1.47 1.47
N GLY A 135 -1.02 -2.25 2.05
CA GLY A 135 0.41 -1.96 2.08
C GLY A 135 1.10 -2.27 0.75
N SER A 136 2.39 -1.95 0.65
CA SER A 136 3.23 -2.22 -0.52
C SER A 136 4.20 -3.38 -0.32
N ASP A 137 3.99 -4.18 0.71
CA ASP A 137 4.99 -5.16 1.17
C ASP A 137 4.69 -6.60 0.74
N GLN A 138 3.53 -6.84 0.08
CA GLN A 138 3.11 -8.16 -0.44
C GLN A 138 3.32 -8.25 -1.96
N PRO A 139 4.38 -8.89 -2.44
CA PRO A 139 4.69 -8.99 -3.87
C PRO A 139 3.66 -9.78 -4.66
N ASP A 140 2.90 -10.67 -4.04
CA ASP A 140 1.90 -11.53 -4.68
C ASP A 140 0.44 -11.14 -4.40
N LEU A 141 0.19 -9.99 -3.77
CA LEU A 141 -1.16 -9.48 -3.58
C LEU A 141 -1.86 -9.27 -4.94
N GLY A 142 -2.78 -10.16 -5.27
CA GLY A 142 -3.56 -10.12 -6.53
C GLY A 142 -4.88 -9.37 -6.40
N THR A 143 -5.46 -8.99 -7.56
CA THR A 143 -6.79 -8.37 -7.65
C THR A 143 -7.88 -9.22 -7.01
N ALA A 144 -7.82 -10.54 -7.17
CA ALA A 144 -8.80 -11.47 -6.59
C ALA A 144 -8.94 -11.33 -5.07
N ARG A 145 -7.84 -11.04 -4.37
CA ARG A 145 -7.85 -10.85 -2.91
C ARG A 145 -8.59 -9.56 -2.52
N VAL A 146 -8.36 -8.49 -3.26
CA VAL A 146 -9.03 -7.20 -3.05
C VAL A 146 -10.51 -7.29 -3.45
N GLU A 147 -10.83 -7.99 -4.55
CA GLU A 147 -12.22 -8.26 -4.93
C GLU A 147 -12.97 -9.02 -3.83
N ALA A 148 -12.36 -10.07 -3.27
CA ALA A 148 -12.94 -10.83 -2.16
C ALA A 148 -13.26 -9.93 -0.95
N ALA A 149 -12.39 -8.95 -0.63
CA ALA A 149 -12.66 -7.99 0.44
C ALA A 149 -13.90 -7.13 0.14
N PHE A 150 -14.00 -6.57 -1.05
CA PHE A 150 -15.14 -5.76 -1.44
C PHE A 150 -16.45 -6.58 -1.54
N ASP A 151 -16.37 -7.83 -1.96
CA ASP A 151 -17.52 -8.72 -2.04
C ASP A 151 -18.04 -9.12 -0.64
N LEU A 152 -17.15 -9.29 0.34
CA LEU A 152 -17.53 -9.51 1.74
C LEU A 152 -18.25 -8.27 2.31
N LEU A 153 -17.79 -7.05 2.00
CA LEU A 153 -18.52 -5.82 2.37
C LEU A 153 -19.89 -5.75 1.70
N ALA A 154 -19.98 -6.10 0.41
CA ALA A 154 -21.25 -6.11 -0.33
C ALA A 154 -22.25 -7.14 0.22
N ARG A 155 -21.77 -8.21 0.88
CA ARG A 155 -22.60 -9.22 1.56
C ARG A 155 -23.03 -8.81 2.98
N GLY A 156 -22.71 -7.60 3.41
CA GLY A 156 -23.19 -7.03 4.68
C GLY A 156 -22.17 -6.93 5.81
N ASN A 157 -20.93 -7.37 5.60
CA ASN A 157 -19.88 -7.08 6.58
C ASN A 157 -19.57 -5.58 6.60
N ASP A 158 -19.25 -5.03 7.77
CA ASP A 158 -18.89 -3.62 7.93
C ASP A 158 -17.39 -3.40 7.70
N ALA A 159 -16.58 -4.38 8.06
CA ALA A 159 -15.13 -4.37 7.94
C ALA A 159 -14.60 -5.71 7.43
N VAL A 160 -13.50 -5.68 6.68
CA VAL A 160 -12.74 -6.87 6.27
C VAL A 160 -11.26 -6.60 6.55
N LEU A 161 -10.59 -7.54 7.21
CA LEU A 161 -9.17 -7.47 7.51
C LEU A 161 -8.45 -8.63 6.79
N GLY A 162 -7.33 -8.34 6.15
CA GLY A 162 -6.39 -9.32 5.62
C GLY A 162 -5.21 -9.46 6.58
N PRO A 163 -5.16 -10.52 7.40
CA PRO A 163 -4.10 -10.73 8.38
C PRO A 163 -2.72 -10.81 7.73
N ALA A 164 -1.72 -10.18 8.34
CA ALA A 164 -0.32 -10.36 8.02
C ALA A 164 0.35 -11.23 9.10
N ARG A 165 1.32 -12.05 8.71
CA ARG A 165 1.99 -13.03 9.58
C ARG A 165 2.70 -12.38 10.78
N ASP A 166 3.07 -11.12 10.69
CA ASP A 166 3.69 -10.34 11.77
C ASP A 166 2.71 -9.89 12.87
N GLY A 167 1.40 -10.23 12.74
CA GLY A 167 0.32 -9.85 13.67
C GLY A 167 -0.33 -8.52 13.34
N GLY A 168 0.04 -7.89 12.23
CA GLY A 168 -0.64 -6.76 11.60
C GLY A 168 -1.71 -7.20 10.60
N TYR A 169 -1.99 -6.34 9.65
CA TYR A 169 -2.83 -6.66 8.50
C TYR A 169 -2.27 -5.98 7.24
N TYR A 170 -2.27 -6.72 6.13
CA TYR A 170 -1.87 -6.20 4.80
C TYR A 170 -2.99 -5.43 4.12
N LEU A 171 -4.25 -5.69 4.52
CA LEU A 171 -5.44 -5.08 3.96
C LEU A 171 -6.44 -4.74 5.07
N ILE A 172 -7.02 -3.56 4.99
CA ILE A 172 -8.25 -3.18 5.69
C ILE A 172 -9.26 -2.64 4.68
N ALA A 173 -10.48 -3.19 4.66
CA ALA A 173 -11.57 -2.67 3.85
C ALA A 173 -12.78 -2.37 4.75
N LEU A 174 -13.47 -1.27 4.47
CA LEU A 174 -14.57 -0.76 5.27
C LEU A 174 -15.74 -0.34 4.36
N CYS A 175 -16.97 -0.63 4.77
CA CYS A 175 -18.10 0.10 4.23
C CYS A 175 -18.06 1.55 4.75
N ARG A 176 -18.61 2.49 3.98
CA ARG A 176 -18.56 3.93 4.27
C ARG A 176 -18.96 4.29 5.71
N LYS A 177 -20.03 3.67 6.23
CA LYS A 177 -20.55 3.94 7.59
C LYS A 177 -19.61 3.45 8.70
N ALA A 178 -18.74 2.48 8.41
CA ALA A 178 -17.81 1.90 9.36
C ALA A 178 -16.48 2.68 9.46
N VAL A 179 -16.23 3.65 8.58
CA VAL A 179 -15.02 4.49 8.66
C VAL A 179 -15.09 5.36 9.90
N ASN A 180 -14.32 5.00 10.92
CA ASN A 180 -14.33 5.63 12.23
C ASN A 180 -12.90 5.76 12.77
N ARG A 181 -12.57 6.95 13.25
CA ARG A 181 -11.25 7.26 13.81
C ARG A 181 -10.85 6.34 14.97
N ARG A 182 -11.81 5.92 15.80
CA ARG A 182 -11.59 5.02 16.93
C ARG A 182 -10.99 3.66 16.53
N LEU A 183 -11.11 3.24 15.27
CA LEU A 183 -10.46 2.02 14.78
C LEU A 183 -8.94 2.13 14.77
N PHE A 184 -8.39 3.33 14.70
CA PHE A 184 -6.98 3.58 14.44
C PHE A 184 -6.25 4.30 15.58
N ASP A 185 -6.97 5.08 16.41
CA ASP A 185 -6.38 5.92 17.44
C ASP A 185 -5.71 5.10 18.56
N GLY A 186 -4.45 5.43 18.88
CA GLY A 186 -3.73 4.84 20.01
C GLY A 186 -3.39 3.35 19.84
N LEU A 187 -3.44 2.79 18.61
CA LEU A 187 -2.88 1.48 18.34
C LEU A 187 -1.35 1.52 18.44
N ALA A 188 -0.78 0.49 19.03
CA ALA A 188 0.68 0.29 19.05
C ALA A 188 1.12 -0.25 17.66
N TRP A 189 1.20 0.64 16.67
CA TRP A 189 1.58 0.28 15.31
C TRP A 189 2.93 -0.42 15.25
N SER A 190 3.10 -1.31 14.28
CA SER A 190 4.30 -2.16 14.10
C SER A 190 4.55 -3.14 15.25
N THR A 191 3.49 -3.57 15.92
CA THR A 191 3.53 -4.65 16.92
C THR A 191 2.61 -5.80 16.51
N PRO A 192 2.86 -7.03 17.03
CA PRO A 192 2.03 -8.20 16.72
C PRO A 192 0.60 -8.12 17.27
N SER A 193 0.24 -7.09 18.01
CA SER A 193 -1.10 -6.92 18.60
C SER A 193 -2.08 -6.15 17.70
N VAL A 194 -1.62 -5.53 16.62
CA VAL A 194 -2.40 -4.58 15.79
C VAL A 194 -3.69 -5.22 15.26
N LEU A 195 -3.62 -6.41 14.67
CA LEU A 195 -4.80 -7.11 14.15
C LEU A 195 -5.82 -7.37 15.26
N ARG A 196 -5.37 -7.96 16.37
CA ARG A 196 -6.25 -8.29 17.52
C ARG A 196 -6.90 -7.05 18.13
N GLU A 197 -6.14 -5.97 18.30
CA GLU A 197 -6.65 -4.71 18.84
C GLU A 197 -7.65 -4.05 17.89
N THR A 198 -7.40 -4.06 16.57
CA THR A 198 -8.34 -3.57 15.58
C THR A 198 -9.65 -4.36 15.60
N GLN A 199 -9.59 -5.71 15.72
CA GLN A 199 -10.78 -6.54 15.84
C GLN A 199 -11.58 -6.24 17.13
N LEU A 200 -10.91 -5.98 18.26
CA LEU A 200 -11.57 -5.59 19.52
C LEU A 200 -12.33 -4.27 19.33
N ARG A 201 -11.72 -3.28 18.70
CA ARG A 201 -12.37 -1.99 18.41
C ARG A 201 -13.55 -2.10 17.46
N CYS A 202 -13.45 -2.96 16.45
CA CYS A 202 -14.58 -3.26 15.59
C CYS A 202 -15.77 -3.79 16.43
N ARG A 203 -15.52 -4.74 17.34
CA ARG A 203 -16.58 -5.27 18.23
C ARG A 203 -17.16 -4.21 19.15
N GLU A 204 -16.32 -3.34 19.74
CA GLU A 204 -16.77 -2.22 20.58
C GLU A 204 -17.64 -1.21 19.84
N LEU A 205 -17.42 -1.09 18.50
CA LEU A 205 -18.21 -0.23 17.61
C LEU A 205 -19.43 -0.95 17.02
N GLY A 206 -19.64 -2.24 17.38
CA GLY A 206 -20.76 -3.04 16.85
C GLY A 206 -20.61 -3.36 15.36
N LEU A 207 -19.40 -3.45 14.84
CA LEU A 207 -19.12 -3.73 13.43
C LEU A 207 -18.97 -5.23 13.19
N GLU A 208 -19.62 -5.73 12.15
CA GLU A 208 -19.43 -7.08 11.63
C GLU A 208 -18.12 -7.18 10.83
N VAL A 209 -17.23 -8.09 11.25
CA VAL A 209 -15.88 -8.23 10.69
C VAL A 209 -15.68 -9.59 10.03
N ALA A 210 -15.23 -9.58 8.78
CA ALA A 210 -14.71 -10.77 8.11
C ALA A 210 -13.18 -10.74 8.01
N LEU A 211 -12.57 -11.93 7.95
CA LEU A 211 -11.14 -12.08 7.72
C LEU A 211 -10.88 -12.72 6.36
N LEU A 212 -9.86 -12.21 5.67
CA LEU A 212 -9.24 -12.86 4.53
C LEU A 212 -8.19 -13.87 5.00
N PRO A 213 -7.72 -14.75 4.12
CA PRO A 213 -6.54 -15.56 4.39
C PRO A 213 -5.32 -14.71 4.73
N GLU A 214 -4.47 -15.23 5.65
CA GLU A 214 -3.21 -14.61 6.04
C GLU A 214 -2.22 -14.59 4.87
N GLU A 215 -1.41 -13.53 4.79
CA GLU A 215 -0.35 -13.36 3.78
C GLU A 215 0.99 -13.05 4.46
N GLU A 216 2.08 -13.27 3.71
CA GLU A 216 3.45 -12.97 4.14
C GLU A 216 3.94 -11.66 3.54
N ASP A 217 4.62 -10.85 4.37
CA ASP A 217 5.29 -9.62 3.93
C ASP A 217 6.71 -9.93 3.44
N LEU A 218 7.22 -9.14 2.52
CA LEU A 218 8.62 -9.15 2.13
C LEU A 218 9.38 -8.06 2.92
N ASP A 219 9.77 -8.34 4.17
CA ASP A 219 10.28 -7.31 5.08
C ASP A 219 11.64 -7.65 5.74
N THR A 220 12.01 -8.92 5.83
CA THR A 220 13.29 -9.39 6.43
C THR A 220 14.20 -10.06 5.40
N VAL A 221 15.45 -10.30 5.78
CA VAL A 221 16.42 -11.02 4.93
C VAL A 221 15.94 -12.45 4.63
N GLU A 222 15.30 -13.08 5.63
CA GLU A 222 14.71 -14.41 5.49
C GLU A 222 13.52 -14.40 4.51
N ASP A 223 12.69 -13.34 4.54
CA ASP A 223 11.59 -13.17 3.58
C ASP A 223 12.14 -13.03 2.17
N LEU A 224 13.20 -12.23 2.00
CA LEU A 224 13.87 -12.06 0.71
C LEU A 224 14.44 -13.38 0.19
N ALA A 225 15.03 -14.20 1.05
CA ALA A 225 15.52 -15.53 0.65
C ALA A 225 14.38 -16.43 0.18
N ARG A 226 13.26 -16.49 0.95
CA ARG A 226 12.06 -17.24 0.55
C ARG A 226 11.46 -16.74 -0.75
N PHE A 227 11.42 -15.42 -0.93
CA PHE A 227 10.88 -14.81 -2.14
C PHE A 227 11.74 -15.14 -3.37
N ARG A 228 13.08 -15.14 -3.26
CA ARG A 228 13.98 -15.58 -4.33
C ARG A 228 13.71 -17.03 -4.75
N ASP A 229 13.62 -17.91 -3.76
CA ASP A 229 13.29 -19.31 -3.99
C ASP A 229 11.91 -19.49 -4.65
N ALA A 230 10.93 -18.68 -4.24
CA ALA A 230 9.59 -18.69 -4.83
C ALA A 230 9.60 -18.22 -6.29
N LEU A 231 10.37 -17.17 -6.63
CA LEU A 231 10.52 -16.70 -8.01
C LEU A 231 11.12 -17.76 -8.95
N GLU A 232 11.96 -18.67 -8.45
CA GLU A 232 12.49 -19.77 -9.25
C GLU A 232 11.45 -20.87 -9.51
N ARG A 233 10.61 -21.16 -8.52
CA ARG A 233 9.63 -22.24 -8.56
C ARG A 233 8.27 -21.85 -9.10
N ARG A 234 7.92 -20.54 -9.12
CA ARG A 234 6.60 -20.01 -9.46
C ARG A 234 6.69 -19.01 -10.61
N PRO A 235 6.55 -19.47 -11.87
CA PRO A 235 6.51 -18.57 -13.04
C PRO A 235 5.35 -17.56 -12.98
N ASP A 236 4.22 -17.94 -12.35
CA ASP A 236 3.08 -17.08 -12.09
C ASP A 236 3.48 -15.87 -11.23
N LEU A 237 4.21 -16.10 -10.13
CA LEU A 237 4.70 -15.03 -9.25
C LEU A 237 5.62 -14.06 -10.01
N ARG A 238 6.53 -14.59 -10.84
CA ARG A 238 7.41 -13.76 -11.67
C ARG A 238 6.61 -12.88 -12.65
N SER A 239 5.52 -13.39 -13.20
CA SER A 239 4.64 -12.63 -14.08
C SER A 239 3.83 -11.58 -13.31
N MET A 240 3.51 -11.83 -12.04
CA MET A 240 2.81 -10.88 -11.17
C MET A 240 3.70 -9.71 -10.74
N CYS A 241 5.01 -9.92 -10.58
CA CYS A 241 5.95 -8.90 -10.10
C CYS A 241 7.23 -8.84 -10.96
N PRO A 242 7.11 -8.49 -12.27
CA PRO A 242 8.22 -8.57 -13.21
C PRO A 242 9.38 -7.63 -12.88
N ARG A 243 9.10 -6.39 -12.46
CA ARG A 243 10.12 -5.42 -12.06
C ARG A 243 10.85 -5.84 -10.79
N THR A 244 10.09 -6.32 -9.81
CA THR A 244 10.64 -6.85 -8.55
C THR A 244 11.54 -8.06 -8.82
N ALA A 245 11.11 -8.98 -9.69
CA ALA A 245 11.88 -10.15 -10.08
C ALA A 245 13.18 -9.76 -10.82
N GLU A 246 13.12 -8.76 -11.70
CA GLU A 246 14.30 -8.23 -12.41
C GLU A 246 15.32 -7.61 -11.46
N VAL A 247 14.85 -6.75 -10.53
CA VAL A 247 15.70 -6.12 -9.52
C VAL A 247 16.38 -7.18 -8.66
N VAL A 248 15.64 -8.17 -8.16
CA VAL A 248 16.20 -9.27 -7.36
C VAL A 248 17.20 -10.11 -8.15
N ALA A 249 16.92 -10.42 -9.40
CA ALA A 249 17.83 -11.19 -10.27
C ALA A 249 19.14 -10.44 -10.58
N SER A 250 19.11 -9.11 -10.64
CA SER A 250 20.30 -8.31 -10.91
C SER A 250 21.37 -8.44 -9.83
N TRP A 251 20.99 -8.71 -8.58
CA TRP A 251 21.93 -8.86 -7.46
C TRP A 251 22.64 -10.23 -7.43
N SER A 252 22.02 -11.25 -8.00
CA SER A 252 22.62 -12.58 -8.08
C SER A 252 23.80 -12.66 -9.07
N LYS A 253 23.96 -11.66 -9.93
CA LYS A 253 25.00 -11.56 -10.95
C LYS A 253 26.30 -10.90 -10.47
N HIS A 254 26.32 -10.32 -9.27
CA HIS A 254 27.54 -9.76 -8.68
C HIS A 254 27.94 -10.63 -7.49
N PRO A 255 28.84 -11.62 -7.66
CA PRO A 255 29.47 -12.27 -6.53
C PRO A 255 30.20 -11.16 -5.73
N SER A 256 29.90 -11.08 -4.44
CA SER A 256 30.59 -10.20 -3.49
C SER A 256 32.10 -10.31 -3.74
N GLY A 257 32.68 -9.25 -4.34
CA GLY A 257 34.12 -9.16 -4.57
C GLY A 257 34.83 -9.31 -3.25
N LYS A 258 35.51 -10.43 -3.04
CA LYS A 258 36.64 -10.52 -2.13
C LYS A 258 37.70 -9.60 -2.70
N GLU A 259 37.70 -8.32 -2.35
CA GLU A 259 38.89 -7.51 -2.47
C GLU A 259 39.94 -8.10 -1.52
N GLY A 260 40.89 -8.77 -2.14
CA GLY A 260 42.02 -9.32 -1.47
C GLY A 260 42.83 -8.22 -0.79
N ARG A 261 42.93 -8.29 0.52
CA ARG A 261 44.03 -7.62 1.24
C ARG A 261 45.33 -8.26 0.74
N ARG A 262 46.10 -7.47 0.05
CA ARG A 262 47.57 -7.60 -0.01
C ARG A 262 48.19 -6.48 0.80
#